data_5d9dc2fb298835dd423fcf0f15a2855c
#
_entry.id   5d9dc2fb298835dd423fcf0f15a2855c
#
_cell.length_a   1.000
_cell.length_b   1.000
_cell.length_c   1.000
_cell.angle_alpha   90.00
_cell.angle_beta   90.00
_cell.angle_gamma   90.00
#
_symmetry.space_group_name_H-M   'P 1'
#
loop_
_entity.id
_entity.type
_entity.pdbx_description
1 polymer ?
#
loop_
_entity_poly.entity_id
_entity_poly.type
_entity_poly.pdbx_seq_one_letter_code
_entity_poly.pdbx_strand_id
1 'polypeptide(L)'
;MKKIALVLLMSFFACYALQAQGTKSDIMSYLRNEGYSPSYDSDGDITFKLGKYVYYALVRDNEDYSLVEIRAQFRTEDKSLSELYQIANDLNLNKYLCKCSAYRNDDGDNICSISMEFITSSASMTNYQIGYILQLIPECVDDLLNEL
;
A
#
# COMPACT_ATOMS: atom_id res chain seq x y z
N MET A 1 30.45 -1.71 32.82
CA MET A 1 30.20 -2.49 31.61
C MET A 1 28.72 -2.72 31.29
N LYS A 2 27.87 -3.14 32.26
CA LYS A 2 26.42 -3.36 32.02
C LYS A 2 25.64 -2.11 31.53
N LYS A 3 25.98 -0.91 31.98
CA LYS A 3 25.31 0.34 31.58
C LYS A 3 25.65 0.77 30.14
N ILE A 4 26.86 0.50 29.67
CA ILE A 4 27.31 0.80 28.29
C ILE A 4 26.64 -0.14 27.31
N ALA A 5 26.49 -1.42 27.65
CA ALA A 5 25.78 -2.39 26.83
C ALA A 5 24.29 -2.06 26.65
N LEU A 6 23.64 -1.52 27.71
CA LEU A 6 22.24 -1.10 27.66
C LEU A 6 22.02 0.12 26.75
N VAL A 7 22.94 1.11 26.80
CA VAL A 7 22.88 2.29 25.94
C VAL A 7 23.13 1.93 24.47
N LEU A 8 24.07 1.02 24.18
CA LEU A 8 24.28 0.50 22.83
C LEU A 8 23.09 -0.28 22.31
N LEU A 9 22.41 -1.07 23.14
CA LEU A 9 21.21 -1.81 22.76
C LEU A 9 20.04 -0.86 22.46
N MET A 10 19.83 0.18 23.26
CA MET A 10 18.82 1.21 23.02
C MET A 10 19.08 2.03 21.75
N SER A 11 20.36 2.31 21.43
CA SER A 11 20.71 3.04 20.20
C SER A 11 20.47 2.20 18.95
N PHE A 12 20.64 0.89 19.00
CA PHE A 12 20.31 -0.02 17.91
C PHE A 12 18.79 -0.04 17.63
N PHE A 13 17.96 -0.19 18.67
CA PHE A 13 16.49 -0.15 18.50
C PHE A 13 15.98 1.21 17.98
N ALA A 14 16.61 2.31 18.37
CA ALA A 14 16.25 3.65 17.88
C ALA A 14 16.56 3.82 16.38
N CYS A 15 17.61 3.21 15.85
CA CYS A 15 17.93 3.27 14.42
C CYS A 15 16.90 2.53 13.55
N TYR A 16 16.37 1.39 13.99
CA TYR A 16 15.34 0.67 13.24
C TYR A 16 13.99 1.42 13.21
N ALA A 17 13.59 2.02 14.33
CA ALA A 17 12.38 2.84 14.41
C ALA A 17 12.46 4.10 13.54
N LEU A 18 13.65 4.67 13.33
CA LEU A 18 13.88 5.83 12.49
C LEU A 18 13.76 5.51 10.98
N GLN A 19 14.08 4.30 10.55
CA GLN A 19 13.99 3.91 9.15
C GLN A 19 12.54 3.69 8.71
N ALA A 20 11.72 3.07 9.57
CA ALA A 20 10.29 2.87 9.37
C ALA A 20 9.52 4.19 9.25
N GLN A 21 9.83 5.11 10.15
CA GLN A 21 9.27 6.46 10.13
C GLN A 21 9.73 7.24 8.89
N GLY A 22 10.88 6.89 8.31
CA GLY A 22 11.43 7.43 7.07
C GLY A 22 10.52 7.15 5.87
N THR A 23 10.23 5.89 5.55
CA THR A 23 9.46 5.52 4.34
C THR A 23 8.04 6.06 4.36
N LYS A 24 7.30 5.95 5.49
CA LYS A 24 5.97 6.57 5.63
C LYS A 24 6.04 8.10 5.49
N SER A 25 7.04 8.74 6.09
CA SER A 25 7.26 10.19 5.98
C SER A 25 7.56 10.62 4.54
N ASP A 26 8.36 9.84 3.82
CA ASP A 26 8.71 10.12 2.42
C ASP A 26 7.45 10.02 1.53
N ILE A 27 6.62 8.99 1.73
CA ILE A 27 5.34 8.83 1.03
C ILE A 27 4.41 10.00 1.31
N MET A 28 4.23 10.37 2.58
CA MET A 28 3.39 11.50 2.98
C MET A 28 3.87 12.81 2.34
N SER A 29 5.18 13.03 2.35
CA SER A 29 5.80 14.24 1.78
C SER A 29 5.63 14.27 0.26
N TYR A 30 5.88 13.16 -0.41
CA TYR A 30 5.69 13.02 -1.85
C TYR A 30 4.24 13.33 -2.25
N LEU A 31 3.27 12.66 -1.62
CA LEU A 31 1.86 12.85 -1.92
C LEU A 31 1.41 14.31 -1.71
N ARG A 32 1.87 14.98 -0.66
CA ARG A 32 1.58 16.40 -0.43
C ARG A 32 2.19 17.31 -1.49
N ASN A 33 3.41 17.03 -1.91
CA ASN A 33 4.10 17.81 -2.94
C ASN A 33 3.42 17.68 -4.31
N GLU A 34 2.82 16.51 -4.60
CA GLU A 34 2.02 16.26 -5.80
C GLU A 34 0.57 16.80 -5.67
N GLY A 35 0.22 17.46 -4.57
CA GLY A 35 -1.08 18.13 -4.39
C GLY A 35 -2.18 17.23 -3.81
N TYR A 36 -1.85 16.02 -3.35
CA TYR A 36 -2.77 15.16 -2.62
C TYR A 36 -2.91 15.60 -1.15
N SER A 37 -3.96 15.13 -0.49
CA SER A 37 -4.22 15.37 0.94
C SER A 37 -4.15 14.06 1.72
N PRO A 38 -2.95 13.48 1.91
CA PRO A 38 -2.82 12.23 2.63
C PRO A 38 -3.02 12.42 4.14
N SER A 39 -3.56 11.39 4.77
CA SER A 39 -3.72 11.29 6.22
C SER A 39 -3.38 9.87 6.70
N TYR A 40 -3.16 9.72 8.00
CA TYR A 40 -3.11 8.39 8.62
C TYR A 40 -4.52 7.94 9.01
N ASP A 41 -4.82 6.67 8.83
CA ASP A 41 -6.01 6.03 9.37
C ASP A 41 -5.79 5.54 10.82
N SER A 42 -6.76 4.78 11.36
CA SER A 42 -6.70 4.25 12.73
C SER A 42 -5.58 3.24 12.94
N ASP A 43 -5.16 2.57 11.88
CA ASP A 43 -4.14 1.52 11.91
C ASP A 43 -2.73 2.08 11.63
N GLY A 44 -2.66 3.39 11.35
CA GLY A 44 -1.43 4.10 11.03
C GLY A 44 -0.96 3.89 9.60
N ASP A 45 -1.84 3.45 8.71
CA ASP A 45 -1.59 3.39 7.29
C ASP A 45 -1.94 4.73 6.62
N ILE A 46 -1.29 5.02 5.50
CA ILE A 46 -1.51 6.27 4.79
C ILE A 46 -2.73 6.11 3.88
N THR A 47 -3.68 7.03 3.98
CA THR A 47 -4.82 7.13 3.06
C THR A 47 -4.76 8.40 2.24
N PHE A 48 -5.16 8.34 0.99
CA PHE A 48 -5.25 9.50 0.09
C PHE A 48 -6.29 9.26 -1.00
N LYS A 49 -6.75 10.36 -1.62
CA LYS A 49 -7.64 10.29 -2.79
C LYS A 49 -6.85 10.48 -4.08
N LEU A 50 -7.11 9.61 -5.06
CA LEU A 50 -6.66 9.76 -6.43
C LEU A 50 -7.91 9.65 -7.34
N GLY A 51 -8.26 10.73 -8.00
CA GLY A 51 -9.55 10.85 -8.66
C GLY A 51 -10.73 10.74 -7.68
N LYS A 52 -11.64 9.82 -7.94
CA LYS A 52 -12.83 9.58 -7.08
C LYS A 52 -12.65 8.50 -6.02
N TYR A 53 -11.52 7.79 -6.03
CA TYR A 53 -11.30 6.64 -5.15
C TYR A 53 -10.31 6.94 -4.03
N VAL A 54 -10.46 6.21 -2.93
CA VAL A 54 -9.52 6.22 -1.81
C VAL A 54 -8.51 5.09 -2.00
N TYR A 55 -7.26 5.42 -1.79
CA TYR A 55 -6.13 4.49 -1.80
C TYR A 55 -5.45 4.46 -0.45
N TYR A 56 -4.85 3.33 -0.15
CA TYR A 56 -4.05 3.08 1.04
C TYR A 56 -2.60 2.84 0.62
N ALA A 57 -1.66 3.39 1.36
CA ALA A 57 -0.26 3.03 1.27
C ALA A 57 0.14 2.32 2.56
N LEU A 58 0.33 1.01 2.45
CA LEU A 58 0.75 0.14 3.53
C LEU A 58 2.26 -0.06 3.46
N VAL A 59 2.94 0.13 4.58
CA VAL A 59 4.41 0.02 4.66
C VAL A 59 4.77 -1.07 5.66
N ARG A 60 5.56 -2.03 5.19
CA ARG A 60 6.15 -3.10 6.01
C ARG A 60 7.67 -2.97 5.95
N ASP A 61 8.26 -2.70 7.10
CA ASP A 61 9.70 -2.48 7.19
C ASP A 61 10.44 -3.78 7.47
N ASN A 62 11.58 -3.94 6.80
CA ASN A 62 12.59 -4.95 7.04
C ASN A 62 13.93 -4.27 7.37
N GLU A 63 14.97 -5.05 7.70
CA GLU A 63 16.26 -4.51 8.12
C GLU A 63 16.90 -3.60 7.06
N ASP A 64 16.84 -3.99 5.78
CA ASP A 64 17.54 -3.31 4.69
C ASP A 64 16.61 -2.56 3.71
N TYR A 65 15.29 -2.77 3.80
CA TYR A 65 14.31 -2.21 2.87
C TYR A 65 12.93 -2.13 3.48
N SER A 66 12.06 -1.35 2.86
CA SER A 66 10.62 -1.37 3.13
C SER A 66 9.87 -1.96 1.93
N LEU A 67 8.89 -2.80 2.21
CA LEU A 67 7.88 -3.23 1.24
C LEU A 67 6.69 -2.27 1.33
N VAL A 68 6.33 -1.68 0.22
CA VAL A 68 5.20 -0.74 0.12
C VAL A 68 4.15 -1.32 -0.80
N GLU A 69 2.90 -1.27 -0.36
CA GLU A 69 1.74 -1.64 -1.16
C GLU A 69 0.80 -0.44 -1.30
N ILE A 70 0.50 -0.03 -2.53
CA ILE A 70 -0.55 0.94 -2.83
C ILE A 70 -1.79 0.16 -3.24
N ARG A 71 -2.90 0.31 -2.49
CA ARG A 71 -4.10 -0.51 -2.61
C ARG A 71 -5.37 0.33 -2.69
N ALA A 72 -6.32 -0.09 -3.55
CA ALA A 72 -7.72 0.30 -3.49
C ALA A 72 -8.59 -0.92 -3.18
N GLN A 73 -9.70 -0.74 -2.44
CA GLN A 73 -10.59 -1.82 -2.02
C GLN A 73 -12.03 -1.43 -2.31
N PHE A 74 -12.82 -2.41 -2.78
CA PHE A 74 -14.21 -2.23 -3.15
C PHE A 74 -15.07 -3.33 -2.53
N ARG A 75 -16.09 -2.92 -1.80
CA ARG A 75 -17.14 -3.83 -1.33
C ARG A 75 -18.09 -4.11 -2.49
N THR A 76 -18.49 -5.36 -2.62
CA THR A 76 -19.47 -5.79 -3.61
C THR A 76 -20.61 -6.55 -2.92
N GLU A 77 -21.85 -6.24 -3.29
CA GLU A 77 -23.04 -6.92 -2.78
C GLU A 77 -23.64 -7.89 -3.82
N ASP A 78 -23.37 -7.63 -5.10
CA ASP A 78 -24.01 -8.33 -6.21
C ASP A 78 -23.22 -9.55 -6.70
N LYS A 79 -21.99 -9.75 -6.24
CA LYS A 79 -21.13 -10.87 -6.67
C LYS A 79 -20.77 -11.79 -5.52
N SER A 80 -20.85 -13.07 -5.76
CA SER A 80 -20.37 -14.10 -4.84
C SER A 80 -18.83 -14.08 -4.77
N LEU A 81 -18.28 -14.58 -3.66
CA LEU A 81 -16.82 -14.70 -3.51
C LEU A 81 -16.18 -15.56 -4.62
N SER A 82 -16.89 -16.57 -5.12
CA SER A 82 -16.42 -17.42 -6.22
C SER A 82 -16.29 -16.66 -7.54
N GLU A 83 -17.24 -15.79 -7.86
CA GLU A 83 -17.17 -14.92 -9.04
C GLU A 83 -16.04 -13.91 -8.90
N LEU A 84 -15.83 -13.35 -7.71
CA LEU A 84 -14.73 -12.44 -7.45
C LEU A 84 -13.36 -13.12 -7.59
N TYR A 85 -13.22 -14.38 -7.22
CA TYR A 85 -12.00 -15.15 -7.45
C TYR A 85 -11.72 -15.34 -8.95
N GLN A 86 -12.74 -15.55 -9.77
CA GLN A 86 -12.58 -15.65 -11.23
C GLN A 86 -12.13 -14.31 -11.82
N ILE A 87 -12.78 -13.20 -11.44
CA ILE A 87 -12.40 -11.86 -11.87
C ILE A 87 -10.94 -11.56 -11.47
N ALA A 88 -10.57 -11.83 -10.21
CA ALA A 88 -9.21 -11.61 -9.73
C ALA A 88 -8.18 -12.44 -10.52
N ASN A 89 -8.48 -13.70 -10.81
CA ASN A 89 -7.63 -14.56 -11.61
C ASN A 89 -7.46 -14.03 -13.05
N ASP A 90 -8.55 -13.62 -13.69
CA ASP A 90 -8.53 -13.12 -15.07
C ASP A 90 -7.76 -11.80 -15.18
N LEU A 91 -7.93 -10.89 -14.22
CA LEU A 91 -7.15 -9.66 -14.17
C LEU A 91 -5.66 -9.93 -13.96
N ASN A 92 -5.31 -10.85 -13.04
CA ASN A 92 -3.91 -11.21 -12.77
C ASN A 92 -3.23 -11.90 -13.97
N LEU A 93 -3.99 -12.60 -14.81
CA LEU A 93 -3.46 -13.21 -16.03
C LEU A 93 -3.23 -12.19 -17.16
N ASN A 94 -4.04 -11.15 -17.22
CA ASN A 94 -4.08 -10.23 -18.34
C ASN A 94 -3.43 -8.88 -18.08
N LYS A 95 -3.11 -8.56 -16.81
CA LYS A 95 -2.49 -7.28 -16.42
C LYS A 95 -1.11 -7.47 -15.83
N TYR A 96 -0.20 -6.58 -16.21
CA TYR A 96 1.13 -6.52 -15.59
C TYR A 96 1.11 -5.54 -14.41
N LEU A 97 1.91 -5.84 -13.40
CA LEU A 97 2.17 -5.01 -12.21
C LEU A 97 0.99 -4.88 -11.24
N CYS A 98 -0.25 -5.15 -11.66
CA CYS A 98 -1.41 -5.14 -10.80
C CYS A 98 -1.58 -6.51 -10.13
N LYS A 99 -1.94 -6.49 -8.87
CA LYS A 99 -2.35 -7.67 -8.11
C LYS A 99 -3.79 -7.48 -7.68
N CYS A 100 -4.67 -8.32 -8.20
CA CYS A 100 -6.07 -8.36 -7.79
C CYS A 100 -6.28 -9.49 -6.78
N SER A 101 -7.05 -9.24 -5.72
CA SER A 101 -7.43 -10.25 -4.74
C SER A 101 -8.87 -10.05 -4.27
N ALA A 102 -9.52 -11.16 -3.93
CA ALA A 102 -10.86 -11.16 -3.38
C ALA A 102 -10.86 -11.90 -2.04
N TYR A 103 -11.65 -11.43 -1.08
CA TYR A 103 -11.75 -12.03 0.23
C TYR A 103 -13.03 -11.58 0.93
N ARG A 104 -13.35 -12.25 2.05
CA ARG A 104 -14.41 -11.81 2.95
C ARG A 104 -13.78 -11.12 4.16
N ASN A 105 -14.23 -9.92 4.47
CA ASN A 105 -13.77 -9.20 5.66
C ASN A 105 -14.44 -9.77 6.94
N ASP A 106 -14.05 -9.24 8.09
CA ASP A 106 -14.55 -9.68 9.40
C ASP A 106 -16.06 -9.36 9.59
N ASP A 107 -16.59 -8.38 8.88
CA ASP A 107 -18.01 -8.03 8.85
C ASP A 107 -18.83 -8.96 7.93
N GLY A 108 -18.18 -9.86 7.21
CA GLY A 108 -18.81 -10.81 6.30
C GLY A 108 -19.03 -10.28 4.87
N ASP A 109 -18.54 -9.08 4.56
CA ASP A 109 -18.67 -8.47 3.25
C ASP A 109 -17.66 -9.08 2.25
N ASN A 110 -18.09 -9.23 1.00
CA ASN A 110 -17.20 -9.59 -0.08
C ASN A 110 -16.44 -8.35 -0.56
N ILE A 111 -15.12 -8.42 -0.48
CA ILE A 111 -14.19 -7.34 -0.87
C ILE A 111 -13.39 -7.82 -2.08
N CYS A 112 -13.24 -6.92 -3.06
CA CYS A 112 -12.25 -7.05 -4.11
C CYS A 112 -11.26 -5.90 -4.00
N SER A 113 -9.98 -6.20 -4.11
CA SER A 113 -8.91 -5.19 -4.01
C SER A 113 -7.96 -5.28 -5.19
N ILE A 114 -7.45 -4.13 -5.58
CA ILE A 114 -6.38 -4.00 -6.56
C ILE A 114 -5.19 -3.31 -5.90
N SER A 115 -3.99 -3.83 -6.10
CA SER A 115 -2.79 -3.24 -5.53
C SER A 115 -1.59 -3.31 -6.48
N MET A 116 -0.63 -2.44 -6.22
CA MET A 116 0.73 -2.49 -6.77
C MET A 116 1.72 -2.45 -5.62
N GLU A 117 2.76 -3.27 -5.69
CA GLU A 117 3.76 -3.42 -4.64
C GLU A 117 5.15 -3.03 -5.14
N PHE A 118 5.96 -2.46 -4.27
CA PHE A 118 7.37 -2.18 -4.56
C PHE A 118 8.24 -2.27 -3.32
N ILE A 119 9.55 -2.43 -3.56
CA ILE A 119 10.57 -2.43 -2.52
C ILE A 119 11.33 -1.11 -2.61
N THR A 120 11.63 -0.52 -1.45
CA THR A 120 12.41 0.71 -1.37
C THR A 120 13.39 0.69 -0.20
N SER A 121 14.52 1.37 -0.38
CA SER A 121 15.54 1.58 0.64
C SER A 121 15.98 3.04 0.75
N SER A 122 15.30 3.95 0.04
CA SER A 122 15.62 5.39 0.06
C SER A 122 14.44 6.25 -0.38
N ALA A 123 14.39 7.49 0.08
CA ALA A 123 13.39 8.48 -0.32
C ALA A 123 13.32 8.67 -1.86
N SER A 124 14.46 8.70 -2.52
CA SER A 124 14.52 8.85 -3.99
C SER A 124 13.88 7.67 -4.71
N MET A 125 14.15 6.45 -4.27
CA MET A 125 13.53 5.25 -4.82
C MET A 125 12.03 5.22 -4.52
N THR A 126 11.61 5.58 -3.31
CA THR A 126 10.20 5.69 -2.91
C THR A 126 9.45 6.65 -3.83
N ASN A 127 9.95 7.86 -4.00
CA ASN A 127 9.33 8.89 -4.84
C ASN A 127 9.21 8.46 -6.31
N TYR A 128 10.27 7.85 -6.86
CA TYR A 128 10.26 7.33 -8.21
C TYR A 128 9.19 6.26 -8.42
N GLN A 129 9.13 5.27 -7.54
CA GLN A 129 8.18 4.16 -7.62
C GLN A 129 6.74 4.61 -7.46
N ILE A 130 6.44 5.44 -6.45
CA ILE A 130 5.10 5.98 -6.24
C ILE A 130 4.66 6.80 -7.45
N GLY A 131 5.52 7.63 -8.02
CA GLY A 131 5.18 8.44 -9.19
C GLY A 131 4.65 7.61 -10.35
N TYR A 132 5.25 6.45 -10.61
CA TYR A 132 4.75 5.52 -11.64
C TYR A 132 3.47 4.81 -11.22
N ILE A 133 3.38 4.36 -9.97
CA ILE A 133 2.18 3.67 -9.49
C ILE A 133 0.95 4.57 -9.58
N LEU A 134 1.06 5.84 -9.18
CA LEU A 134 -0.07 6.78 -9.27
C LEU A 134 -0.54 7.05 -10.71
N GLN A 135 0.31 6.82 -11.70
CA GLN A 135 -0.07 6.91 -13.12
C GLN A 135 -0.73 5.62 -13.63
N LEU A 136 -0.33 4.45 -13.12
CA LEU A 136 -0.74 3.15 -13.65
C LEU A 136 -1.94 2.54 -12.92
N ILE A 137 -1.99 2.67 -11.59
CA ILE A 137 -3.01 1.99 -10.77
C ILE A 137 -4.46 2.42 -11.10
N PRO A 138 -4.76 3.66 -11.54
CA PRO A 138 -6.12 4.02 -11.92
C PRO A 138 -6.69 3.16 -13.04
N GLU A 139 -5.90 2.80 -14.04
CA GLU A 139 -6.34 1.91 -15.13
C GLU A 139 -6.70 0.52 -14.58
N CYS A 140 -5.88 -0.02 -13.67
CA CYS A 140 -6.17 -1.31 -13.04
C CYS A 140 -7.44 -1.26 -12.20
N VAL A 141 -7.70 -0.14 -11.54
CA VAL A 141 -8.96 0.08 -10.78
C VAL A 141 -10.15 0.14 -11.71
N ASP A 142 -10.05 0.88 -12.81
CA ASP A 142 -11.13 0.98 -13.78
C ASP A 142 -11.43 -0.40 -14.43
N ASP A 143 -10.41 -1.18 -14.75
CA ASP A 143 -10.58 -2.55 -15.26
C ASP A 143 -11.30 -3.45 -14.25
N LEU A 144 -10.90 -3.40 -12.96
CA LEU A 144 -11.61 -4.14 -11.91
C LEU A 144 -13.07 -3.73 -11.81
N LEU A 145 -13.35 -2.44 -11.80
CA LEU A 145 -14.72 -1.92 -11.62
C LEU A 145 -15.62 -2.19 -12.81
N ASN A 146 -15.07 -2.38 -14.01
CA ASN A 146 -15.84 -2.79 -15.19
C ASN A 146 -16.31 -4.25 -15.10
N GLU A 147 -15.65 -5.08 -14.26
CA GLU A 147 -16.00 -6.48 -14.04
C GLU A 147 -16.92 -6.67 -12.81
N LEU A 148 -16.96 -5.67 -11.90
CA LEU A 148 -17.82 -5.69 -10.71
C LEU A 148 -19.22 -5.21 -11.01
#